data_5e404b2d92e78daef395c689f8bb46e8
#
_entry.id   5e404b2d92e78daef395c689f8bb46e8
#
_cell.length_a   1.000
_cell.length_b   1.000
_cell.length_c   1.000
_cell.angle_alpha   90.00
_cell.angle_beta   90.00
_cell.angle_gamma   90.00
#
_symmetry.space_group_name_H-M   'P 1'
#
loop_
_entity.id
_entity.type
_entity.pdbx_description
1 polymer ?
#
loop_
_entity_poly.entity_id
_entity_poly.type
_entity_poly.pdbx_seq_one_letter_code
_entity_poly.pdbx_strand_id
1 'polypeptide(L)'
;MNKCPFYLLVFPALILSLTGCSNIQPKANPAYDYVAEGRGTWLSTKMETDWDSTMAVLSKAGFNMVFPFMCSAGSARYPSKILPMVGQRDELTLCLQAAHKYGIEVHALVVPWKLESGPDSVQKRMMEEGRTQFGYDGKPYSQVALQFGYRQNYETLCPSREDNRKLLYDYVMELAKNYDVDGINFDHFRFSFEPLCYCNNCKENFIKESGLKITKWPDDVWKDGPYREAYLDWRRELMISSVREITKAIHDYNPYICTSLCARRQLKVTYEIDAQEWWKWIREGLLDFVAPMDYSDEPEEYVHLIKQQFPLIKGALPYYGGVGVFRMKEFEPVKKAIELGRGIGEDGYVTFNINSLLPLLEQFKAAGVNSLPALLPHRAPETRFYVESSGRESEEGFKIFAPGSEVNFKVDVMFKAKLRQGISRIWGDVVLTKTSGEIVAKIKSFDLNEATIANLSVTCGEEGLYRLAFYGTMTLSNGDVRPFITKSFPFEISSS
;
A
#
# COMPACT_ATOMS: atom_id res chain seq x y z
N MET A 1 105.35 5.73 -10.33
CA MET A 1 104.82 5.79 -11.75
C MET A 1 103.81 4.73 -11.84
N ASN A 2 102.68 5.05 -12.30
CA ASN A 2 101.51 4.38 -12.78
C ASN A 2 100.25 4.88 -12.10
N LYS A 3 99.50 5.65 -12.89
CA LYS A 3 98.16 6.26 -12.58
C LYS A 3 97.08 5.19 -12.71
N CYS A 4 96.19 5.07 -11.73
CA CYS A 4 94.96 4.34 -11.81
C CYS A 4 93.83 5.32 -12.11
N PRO A 5 92.98 5.10 -13.10
CA PRO A 5 91.85 5.97 -13.32
C PRO A 5 90.63 5.53 -12.51
N PHE A 6 89.97 6.49 -11.88
CA PHE A 6 88.66 6.40 -11.22
C PHE A 6 87.58 6.23 -12.30
N TYR A 7 86.82 5.12 -12.19
CA TYR A 7 85.58 4.93 -12.93
C TYR A 7 84.44 5.42 -12.07
N LEU A 8 83.74 6.47 -12.53
CA LEU A 8 82.47 6.94 -11.99
C LEU A 8 81.33 6.04 -12.49
N LEU A 9 80.75 5.21 -11.59
CA LEU A 9 79.53 4.45 -11.87
C LEU A 9 78.36 5.38 -11.67
N VAL A 10 77.74 5.81 -12.78
CA VAL A 10 76.46 6.51 -12.80
C VAL A 10 75.37 5.45 -12.72
N PHE A 11 74.65 5.37 -11.59
CA PHE A 11 73.39 4.61 -11.48
C PHE A 11 72.26 5.38 -12.16
N PRO A 12 71.48 4.79 -13.08
CA PRO A 12 70.28 5.42 -13.55
C PRO A 12 69.21 5.36 -12.48
N ALA A 13 68.71 6.52 -12.04
CA ALA A 13 67.54 6.64 -11.20
C ALA A 13 66.32 6.11 -11.96
N LEU A 14 65.77 5.00 -11.48
CA LEU A 14 64.52 4.45 -11.97
C LEU A 14 63.38 5.36 -11.46
N ILE A 15 62.91 6.27 -12.32
CA ILE A 15 61.69 7.06 -12.07
C ILE A 15 60.51 6.10 -12.27
N LEU A 16 60.01 5.54 -11.15
CA LEU A 16 58.68 4.90 -11.12
C LEU A 16 57.63 6.03 -11.31
N SER A 17 57.15 6.21 -12.53
CA SER A 17 55.96 6.99 -12.80
C SER A 17 54.74 6.24 -12.23
N LEU A 18 54.25 6.67 -11.07
CA LEU A 18 52.93 6.34 -10.55
C LEU A 18 51.87 7.03 -11.44
N THR A 19 51.66 6.50 -12.63
CA THR A 19 50.48 6.82 -13.44
C THR A 19 49.43 5.79 -13.14
N GLY A 20 48.38 6.21 -12.44
CA GLY A 20 47.22 5.33 -12.27
C GLY A 20 46.34 5.66 -11.05
N CYS A 21 46.18 6.92 -10.68
CA CYS A 21 44.92 7.32 -10.08
C CYS A 21 43.93 7.41 -11.20
N SER A 22 43.27 6.29 -11.52
CA SER A 22 42.01 6.33 -12.23
C SER A 22 41.07 7.22 -11.41
N ASN A 23 40.80 8.42 -11.87
CA ASN A 23 39.66 9.22 -11.42
C ASN A 23 38.41 8.39 -11.70
N ILE A 24 38.06 7.51 -10.77
CA ILE A 24 36.72 6.95 -10.71
C ILE A 24 35.84 8.15 -10.35
N GLN A 25 35.33 8.83 -11.35
CA GLN A 25 34.24 9.77 -11.12
C GLN A 25 33.17 8.98 -10.36
N PRO A 26 32.67 9.49 -9.23
CA PRO A 26 31.60 8.80 -8.51
C PRO A 26 30.49 8.59 -9.50
N LYS A 27 30.11 7.32 -9.74
CA LYS A 27 29.04 6.95 -10.65
C LYS A 27 27.81 7.72 -10.22
N ALA A 28 27.19 8.50 -11.13
CA ALA A 28 26.01 9.28 -10.81
C ALA A 28 24.95 8.36 -10.16
N ASN A 29 24.34 8.81 -9.08
CA ASN A 29 23.34 8.00 -8.39
C ASN A 29 22.10 7.85 -9.29
N PRO A 30 21.79 6.64 -9.79
CA PRO A 30 20.72 6.44 -10.76
C PRO A 30 19.32 6.73 -10.18
N ALA A 31 19.17 6.81 -8.87
CA ALA A 31 17.89 7.13 -8.24
C ALA A 31 17.35 8.52 -8.62
N TYR A 32 18.21 9.44 -9.02
CA TYR A 32 17.80 10.79 -9.47
C TYR A 32 17.03 10.80 -10.81
N ASP A 33 17.08 9.72 -11.57
CA ASP A 33 16.32 9.56 -12.82
C ASP A 33 14.87 9.10 -12.58
N TYR A 34 14.48 8.89 -11.34
CA TYR A 34 13.19 8.32 -10.94
C TYR A 34 12.44 9.21 -9.94
N VAL A 35 11.15 8.93 -9.82
CA VAL A 35 10.31 9.37 -8.70
C VAL A 35 9.90 8.18 -7.84
N ALA A 36 9.64 8.40 -6.55
CA ALA A 36 9.02 7.37 -5.70
C ALA A 36 7.52 7.51 -5.77
N GLU A 37 6.84 6.63 -6.50
CA GLU A 37 5.39 6.71 -6.66
C GLU A 37 4.77 5.36 -7.05
N GLY A 38 3.75 4.93 -6.30
CA GLY A 38 2.88 3.86 -6.70
C GLY A 38 1.83 4.38 -7.69
N ARG A 39 1.71 3.77 -8.87
CA ARG A 39 0.75 4.14 -9.92
C ARG A 39 -0.07 2.92 -10.29
N GLY A 40 -1.21 2.78 -9.64
CA GLY A 40 -2.03 1.59 -9.75
C GLY A 40 -3.37 1.78 -10.41
N THR A 41 -4.00 0.66 -10.80
CA THR A 41 -5.40 0.63 -11.19
C THR A 41 -6.07 -0.65 -10.71
N TRP A 42 -7.31 -0.53 -10.21
CA TRP A 42 -8.16 -1.68 -9.94
C TRP A 42 -8.80 -2.19 -11.23
N LEU A 43 -8.78 -3.52 -11.38
CA LEU A 43 -9.36 -4.20 -12.53
C LEU A 43 -10.49 -5.12 -12.08
N SER A 44 -11.68 -4.89 -12.63
CA SER A 44 -12.73 -5.91 -12.60
C SER A 44 -12.35 -6.97 -13.63
N THR A 45 -11.95 -8.14 -13.20
CA THR A 45 -11.58 -9.24 -14.09
C THR A 45 -12.82 -9.74 -14.82
N LYS A 46 -12.92 -9.42 -16.09
CA LYS A 46 -13.89 -10.04 -17.00
C LYS A 46 -13.32 -11.38 -17.47
N MET A 47 -14.19 -12.31 -17.77
CA MET A 47 -13.77 -13.51 -18.50
C MET A 47 -13.19 -13.09 -19.86
N GLU A 48 -12.07 -13.72 -20.24
CA GLU A 48 -11.40 -13.47 -21.52
C GLU A 48 -10.76 -12.06 -21.67
N THR A 49 -10.26 -11.49 -20.54
CA THR A 49 -9.47 -10.26 -20.59
C THR A 49 -8.25 -10.45 -21.49
N ASP A 50 -7.99 -9.52 -22.42
CA ASP A 50 -6.72 -9.44 -23.15
C ASP A 50 -5.66 -8.79 -22.24
N TRP A 51 -5.01 -9.64 -21.44
CA TRP A 51 -4.04 -9.21 -20.46
C TRP A 51 -2.80 -8.57 -21.10
N ASP A 52 -2.29 -9.11 -22.21
CA ASP A 52 -1.09 -8.58 -22.85
C ASP A 52 -1.31 -7.16 -23.37
N SER A 53 -2.38 -6.93 -24.12
CA SER A 53 -2.74 -5.58 -24.59
C SER A 53 -3.01 -4.62 -23.43
N THR A 54 -3.71 -5.08 -22.38
CA THR A 54 -4.02 -4.25 -21.22
C THR A 54 -2.75 -3.81 -20.50
N MET A 55 -1.82 -4.72 -20.22
CA MET A 55 -0.56 -4.40 -19.55
C MET A 55 0.36 -3.56 -20.43
N ALA A 56 0.37 -3.79 -21.74
CA ALA A 56 1.16 -2.99 -22.68
C ALA A 56 0.74 -1.52 -22.68
N VAL A 57 -0.56 -1.22 -22.68
CA VAL A 57 -1.04 0.19 -22.68
C VAL A 57 -0.86 0.85 -21.32
N LEU A 58 -1.04 0.13 -20.21
CA LEU A 58 -0.79 0.62 -18.86
C LEU A 58 0.69 0.96 -18.64
N SER A 59 1.60 0.05 -19.02
CA SER A 59 3.05 0.29 -18.92
C SER A 59 3.48 1.52 -19.72
N LYS A 60 2.99 1.66 -20.98
CA LYS A 60 3.25 2.84 -21.82
C LYS A 60 2.73 4.16 -21.21
N ALA A 61 1.70 4.09 -20.39
CA ALA A 61 1.17 5.23 -19.65
C ALA A 61 1.82 5.41 -18.27
N GLY A 62 2.87 4.63 -17.95
CA GLY A 62 3.68 4.76 -16.75
C GLY A 62 3.07 4.17 -15.49
N PHE A 63 2.08 3.27 -15.60
CA PHE A 63 1.54 2.49 -14.48
C PHE A 63 2.50 1.35 -14.12
N ASN A 64 2.64 1.07 -12.80
CA ASN A 64 3.59 0.09 -12.27
C ASN A 64 2.94 -0.95 -11.33
N MET A 65 1.63 -0.87 -11.08
CA MET A 65 0.87 -1.83 -10.29
C MET A 65 -0.52 -2.05 -10.86
N VAL A 66 -1.06 -3.26 -10.67
CA VAL A 66 -2.45 -3.58 -10.94
C VAL A 66 -3.06 -4.40 -9.81
N PHE A 67 -4.37 -4.18 -9.60
CA PHE A 67 -5.15 -4.85 -8.57
C PHE A 67 -6.33 -5.62 -9.21
N PRO A 68 -6.07 -6.76 -9.88
CA PRO A 68 -7.12 -7.52 -10.53
C PRO A 68 -7.95 -8.29 -9.50
N PHE A 69 -9.29 -8.22 -9.60
CA PHE A 69 -10.19 -9.04 -8.80
C PHE A 69 -10.01 -10.51 -9.14
N MET A 70 -9.47 -11.31 -8.22
CA MET A 70 -9.14 -12.71 -8.46
C MET A 70 -9.99 -13.70 -7.69
N CYS A 71 -10.43 -13.37 -6.47
CA CYS A 71 -11.33 -14.24 -5.74
C CYS A 71 -12.18 -13.51 -4.70
N SER A 72 -13.30 -14.15 -4.38
CA SER A 72 -14.15 -13.86 -3.22
C SER A 72 -14.36 -15.14 -2.44
N ALA A 73 -15.07 -15.09 -1.30
CA ALA A 73 -15.45 -16.31 -0.59
C ALA A 73 -16.38 -17.26 -1.41
N GLY A 74 -16.97 -16.75 -2.50
CA GLY A 74 -17.87 -17.51 -3.38
C GLY A 74 -17.21 -18.12 -4.60
N SER A 75 -16.09 -17.57 -5.07
CA SER A 75 -15.50 -17.98 -6.35
C SER A 75 -14.06 -17.52 -6.54
N ALA A 76 -13.34 -18.18 -7.47
CA ALA A 76 -12.02 -17.79 -7.94
C ALA A 76 -12.00 -17.65 -9.47
N ARG A 77 -11.12 -16.80 -9.99
CA ARG A 77 -10.82 -16.61 -11.42
C ARG A 77 -9.61 -17.43 -11.88
N TYR A 78 -9.25 -18.42 -11.12
CA TYR A 78 -8.14 -19.35 -11.34
C TYR A 78 -8.51 -20.73 -10.85
N PRO A 79 -7.83 -21.80 -11.29
CA PRO A 79 -8.03 -23.14 -10.77
C PRO A 79 -7.76 -23.19 -9.26
N SER A 80 -8.81 -23.41 -8.47
CA SER A 80 -8.74 -23.52 -7.01
C SER A 80 -9.26 -24.89 -6.57
N LYS A 81 -8.63 -25.46 -5.53
CA LYS A 81 -9.11 -26.67 -4.85
C LYS A 81 -10.12 -26.35 -3.74
N ILE A 82 -10.28 -25.08 -3.41
CA ILE A 82 -11.06 -24.61 -2.25
C ILE A 82 -12.32 -23.87 -2.72
N LEU A 83 -12.18 -23.01 -3.72
CA LEU A 83 -13.26 -22.18 -4.26
C LEU A 83 -13.75 -22.69 -5.62
N PRO A 84 -15.04 -22.55 -5.95
CA PRO A 84 -15.51 -22.78 -7.30
C PRO A 84 -14.80 -21.83 -8.29
N MET A 85 -14.30 -22.38 -9.36
CA MET A 85 -13.74 -21.56 -10.44
C MET A 85 -14.86 -20.97 -11.30
N VAL A 86 -14.74 -19.70 -11.62
CA VAL A 86 -15.60 -18.99 -12.59
C VAL A 86 -14.82 -18.74 -13.86
N GLY A 87 -15.35 -19.15 -15.00
CA GLY A 87 -14.66 -19.14 -16.27
C GLY A 87 -13.94 -20.45 -16.57
N GLN A 88 -13.19 -20.48 -17.67
CA GLN A 88 -12.46 -21.66 -18.14
C GLN A 88 -10.95 -21.43 -18.24
N ARG A 89 -10.50 -20.21 -18.05
CA ARG A 89 -9.09 -19.80 -18.14
C ARG A 89 -8.54 -19.49 -16.76
N ASP A 90 -7.28 -19.78 -16.54
CA ASP A 90 -6.53 -19.29 -15.39
C ASP A 90 -6.16 -17.81 -15.62
N GLU A 91 -7.09 -16.93 -15.24
CA GLU A 91 -6.93 -15.49 -15.43
C GLU A 91 -5.76 -14.93 -14.61
N LEU A 92 -5.45 -15.54 -13.45
CA LEU A 92 -4.34 -15.08 -12.62
C LEU A 92 -2.98 -15.38 -13.26
N THR A 93 -2.78 -16.61 -13.76
CA THR A 93 -1.54 -16.95 -14.49
C THR A 93 -1.35 -16.05 -15.70
N LEU A 94 -2.39 -15.82 -16.50
CA LEU A 94 -2.29 -14.95 -17.68
C LEU A 94 -2.00 -13.49 -17.32
N CYS A 95 -2.64 -12.99 -16.26
CA CYS A 95 -2.38 -11.65 -15.75
C CYS A 95 -0.92 -11.49 -15.29
N LEU A 96 -0.41 -12.43 -14.48
CA LEU A 96 0.97 -12.41 -13.99
C LEU A 96 1.99 -12.42 -15.13
N GLN A 97 1.82 -13.33 -16.09
CA GLN A 97 2.71 -13.42 -17.26
C GLN A 97 2.75 -12.12 -18.05
N ALA A 98 1.58 -11.52 -18.31
CA ALA A 98 1.50 -10.26 -19.03
C ALA A 98 2.08 -9.09 -18.21
N ALA A 99 1.71 -8.94 -16.94
CA ALA A 99 2.14 -7.84 -16.10
C ALA A 99 3.67 -7.85 -15.89
N HIS A 100 4.24 -8.99 -15.51
CA HIS A 100 5.67 -9.12 -15.28
C HIS A 100 6.50 -8.88 -16.56
N LYS A 101 6.00 -9.27 -17.74
CA LYS A 101 6.61 -8.94 -19.04
C LYS A 101 6.79 -7.43 -19.23
N TYR A 102 5.89 -6.64 -18.70
CA TYR A 102 5.90 -5.17 -18.81
C TYR A 102 6.39 -4.45 -17.55
N GLY A 103 6.91 -5.17 -16.56
CA GLY A 103 7.44 -4.59 -15.31
C GLY A 103 6.36 -4.03 -14.38
N ILE A 104 5.14 -4.58 -14.44
CA ILE A 104 4.00 -4.18 -13.61
C ILE A 104 3.79 -5.21 -12.51
N GLU A 105 3.68 -4.78 -11.24
CA GLU A 105 3.34 -5.66 -10.13
C GLU A 105 1.85 -6.04 -10.12
N VAL A 106 1.57 -7.29 -9.73
CA VAL A 106 0.21 -7.82 -9.59
C VAL A 106 -0.10 -8.05 -8.12
N HIS A 107 -1.00 -7.25 -7.60
CA HIS A 107 -1.59 -7.42 -6.27
C HIS A 107 -2.95 -8.06 -6.42
N ALA A 108 -3.03 -9.37 -6.24
CA ALA A 108 -4.29 -10.10 -6.40
C ALA A 108 -5.35 -9.58 -5.42
N LEU A 109 -6.45 -9.02 -5.94
CA LEU A 109 -7.53 -8.49 -5.11
C LEU A 109 -8.42 -9.63 -4.63
N VAL A 110 -8.58 -9.69 -3.31
CA VAL A 110 -9.35 -10.69 -2.57
C VAL A 110 -10.48 -10.00 -1.81
N VAL A 111 -11.70 -10.52 -1.95
CA VAL A 111 -12.90 -10.07 -1.20
C VAL A 111 -13.27 -11.12 -0.16
N PRO A 112 -12.92 -10.93 1.13
CA PRO A 112 -12.90 -12.00 2.14
C PRO A 112 -14.23 -12.68 2.42
N TRP A 113 -15.31 -11.90 2.48
CA TRP A 113 -16.56 -12.39 3.08
C TRP A 113 -17.72 -12.55 2.11
N LYS A 114 -17.67 -11.93 0.93
CA LYS A 114 -18.76 -11.97 -0.03
C LYS A 114 -18.78 -13.27 -0.82
N LEU A 115 -19.96 -13.84 -1.01
CA LEU A 115 -20.20 -15.02 -1.87
C LEU A 115 -20.47 -14.61 -3.33
N GLU A 116 -19.99 -13.44 -3.73
CA GLU A 116 -20.24 -12.88 -5.07
C GLU A 116 -19.62 -13.74 -6.18
N SER A 117 -20.28 -13.74 -7.33
CA SER A 117 -19.90 -14.54 -8.51
C SER A 117 -19.86 -16.07 -8.29
N GLY A 118 -20.17 -16.54 -7.08
CA GLY A 118 -20.23 -17.97 -6.79
C GLY A 118 -21.54 -18.60 -7.27
N PRO A 119 -21.56 -19.94 -7.45
CA PRO A 119 -22.75 -20.67 -7.78
C PRO A 119 -23.85 -20.52 -6.72
N ASP A 120 -25.12 -20.46 -7.13
CA ASP A 120 -26.27 -20.39 -6.21
C ASP A 120 -26.29 -21.54 -5.19
N SER A 121 -25.82 -22.72 -5.60
CA SER A 121 -25.72 -23.91 -4.72
C SER A 121 -24.76 -23.69 -3.55
N VAL A 122 -23.67 -22.94 -3.75
CA VAL A 122 -22.72 -22.58 -2.68
C VAL A 122 -23.39 -21.60 -1.72
N GLN A 123 -24.03 -20.57 -2.23
CA GLN A 123 -24.73 -19.59 -1.42
C GLN A 123 -25.82 -20.24 -0.56
N LYS A 124 -26.66 -21.07 -1.19
CA LYS A 124 -27.74 -21.81 -0.52
C LYS A 124 -27.17 -22.69 0.61
N ARG A 125 -26.14 -23.49 0.34
CA ARG A 125 -25.48 -24.31 1.34
C ARG A 125 -24.94 -23.49 2.52
N MET A 126 -24.23 -22.38 2.25
CA MET A 126 -23.69 -21.51 3.31
C MET A 126 -24.78 -20.87 4.17
N MET A 127 -25.94 -20.57 3.59
CA MET A 127 -27.12 -20.09 4.33
C MET A 127 -27.72 -21.21 5.20
N GLU A 128 -27.93 -22.40 4.65
CA GLU A 128 -28.46 -23.56 5.38
C GLU A 128 -27.56 -23.98 6.53
N GLU A 129 -26.25 -23.86 6.39
CA GLU A 129 -25.25 -24.09 7.45
C GLU A 129 -25.18 -22.92 8.46
N GLY A 130 -25.97 -21.85 8.31
CA GLY A 130 -25.98 -20.69 9.19
C GLY A 130 -24.67 -19.89 9.17
N ARG A 131 -23.95 -19.91 8.04
CA ARG A 131 -22.63 -19.27 7.90
C ARG A 131 -22.70 -17.81 7.45
N THR A 132 -23.87 -17.34 7.02
CA THR A 132 -24.06 -16.01 6.46
C THR A 132 -24.44 -14.96 7.51
N GLN A 133 -24.33 -13.69 7.14
CA GLN A 133 -24.71 -12.57 7.99
C GLN A 133 -26.22 -12.34 7.97
N PHE A 134 -26.77 -11.98 9.13
CA PHE A 134 -28.16 -11.57 9.29
C PHE A 134 -28.27 -10.21 9.97
N GLY A 135 -29.25 -9.45 9.53
CA GLY A 135 -29.56 -8.14 10.09
C GLY A 135 -30.16 -8.20 11.48
N TYR A 136 -30.28 -7.02 12.11
CA TYR A 136 -31.02 -6.81 13.35
C TYR A 136 -32.45 -7.38 13.30
N ASP A 137 -33.12 -7.24 12.16
CA ASP A 137 -34.48 -7.71 11.91
C ASP A 137 -34.58 -9.17 11.45
N GLY A 138 -33.49 -9.91 11.53
CA GLY A 138 -33.39 -11.33 11.11
C GLY A 138 -33.38 -11.55 9.59
N LYS A 139 -33.24 -10.49 8.79
CA LYS A 139 -33.14 -10.62 7.33
C LYS A 139 -31.72 -10.96 6.89
N PRO A 140 -31.55 -11.77 5.83
CA PRO A 140 -30.23 -12.05 5.26
C PRO A 140 -29.61 -10.80 4.63
N TYR A 141 -28.29 -10.84 4.41
CA TYR A 141 -27.50 -9.73 3.87
C TYR A 141 -28.10 -9.11 2.61
N SER A 142 -28.51 -9.92 1.63
CA SER A 142 -29.07 -9.44 0.36
C SER A 142 -30.33 -8.58 0.54
N GLN A 143 -31.19 -8.94 1.49
CA GLN A 143 -32.40 -8.17 1.83
C GLN A 143 -32.07 -6.90 2.61
N VAL A 144 -31.07 -6.95 3.51
CA VAL A 144 -30.57 -5.75 4.18
C VAL A 144 -29.96 -4.78 3.16
N ALA A 145 -29.12 -5.27 2.25
CA ALA A 145 -28.52 -4.45 1.18
C ALA A 145 -29.59 -3.72 0.34
N LEU A 146 -30.70 -4.39 0.04
CA LEU A 146 -31.81 -3.81 -0.71
C LEU A 146 -32.46 -2.62 0.02
N GLN A 147 -32.52 -2.64 1.35
CA GLN A 147 -33.04 -1.50 2.15
C GLN A 147 -32.18 -0.22 1.97
N PHE A 148 -30.88 -0.39 1.65
CA PHE A 148 -29.95 0.69 1.34
C PHE A 148 -29.82 1.01 -0.15
N GLY A 149 -30.73 0.48 -0.99
CA GLY A 149 -30.74 0.72 -2.44
C GLY A 149 -29.77 -0.13 -3.25
N TYR A 150 -29.12 -1.12 -2.62
CA TYR A 150 -28.20 -2.02 -3.30
C TYR A 150 -28.89 -3.35 -3.63
N ARG A 151 -29.03 -3.64 -4.93
CA ARG A 151 -29.52 -4.96 -5.40
C ARG A 151 -28.34 -5.92 -5.46
N GLN A 152 -28.18 -6.72 -4.41
CA GLN A 152 -27.16 -7.77 -4.35
C GLN A 152 -27.82 -9.14 -4.56
N ASN A 153 -27.19 -9.95 -5.40
CA ASN A 153 -27.63 -11.34 -5.68
C ASN A 153 -26.75 -12.37 -4.98
N TYR A 154 -26.04 -11.94 -3.93
CA TYR A 154 -25.17 -12.79 -3.12
C TYR A 154 -25.32 -12.49 -1.63
N GLU A 155 -24.95 -13.48 -0.83
CA GLU A 155 -24.86 -13.38 0.62
C GLU A 155 -23.42 -13.10 1.06
N THR A 156 -23.24 -12.79 2.35
CA THR A 156 -21.95 -12.51 2.93
C THR A 156 -21.73 -13.38 4.15
N LEU A 157 -20.53 -14.00 4.25
CA LEU A 157 -20.15 -14.84 5.36
C LEU A 157 -19.99 -14.04 6.66
N CYS A 158 -20.40 -14.65 7.78
CA CYS A 158 -20.21 -14.05 9.11
C CYS A 158 -18.75 -14.23 9.58
N PRO A 159 -18.00 -13.16 9.84
CA PRO A 159 -16.60 -13.26 10.30
C PRO A 159 -16.44 -13.88 11.69
N SER A 160 -17.49 -13.89 12.53
CA SER A 160 -17.41 -14.49 13.86
C SER A 160 -17.30 -16.02 13.86
N ARG A 161 -17.60 -16.68 12.74
CA ARG A 161 -17.48 -18.14 12.61
C ARG A 161 -16.04 -18.54 12.29
N GLU A 162 -15.53 -19.47 13.05
CA GLU A 162 -14.18 -20.02 12.87
C GLU A 162 -14.02 -20.72 11.51
N ASP A 163 -15.03 -21.49 11.06
CA ASP A 163 -14.99 -22.15 9.76
C ASP A 163 -15.00 -21.18 8.57
N ASN A 164 -15.54 -19.98 8.72
CA ASN A 164 -15.45 -18.92 7.71
C ASN A 164 -14.06 -18.26 7.70
N ARG A 165 -13.46 -18.03 8.87
CA ARG A 165 -12.07 -17.53 8.96
C ARG A 165 -11.09 -18.56 8.42
N LYS A 166 -11.32 -19.86 8.73
CA LYS A 166 -10.52 -20.95 8.16
C LYS A 166 -10.66 -21.02 6.63
N LEU A 167 -11.86 -20.87 6.09
CA LEU A 167 -12.06 -20.82 4.63
C LEU A 167 -11.26 -19.68 4.02
N LEU A 168 -11.33 -18.47 4.60
CA LEU A 168 -10.55 -17.30 4.15
C LEU A 168 -9.04 -17.61 4.19
N TYR A 169 -8.55 -18.14 5.30
CA TYR A 169 -7.15 -18.55 5.43
C TYR A 169 -6.74 -19.53 4.33
N ASP A 170 -7.53 -20.59 4.12
CA ASP A 170 -7.22 -21.66 3.19
C ASP A 170 -7.07 -21.14 1.74
N TYR A 171 -8.02 -20.36 1.23
CA TYR A 171 -7.93 -19.89 -0.16
C TYR A 171 -6.91 -18.74 -0.35
N VAL A 172 -6.69 -17.90 0.65
CA VAL A 172 -5.63 -16.88 0.59
C VAL A 172 -4.25 -17.54 0.57
N MET A 173 -4.05 -18.55 1.40
CA MET A 173 -2.78 -19.31 1.42
C MET A 173 -2.60 -20.20 0.18
N GLU A 174 -3.68 -20.71 -0.42
CA GLU A 174 -3.63 -21.38 -1.72
C GLU A 174 -3.12 -20.44 -2.80
N LEU A 175 -3.65 -19.21 -2.86
CA LEU A 175 -3.21 -18.18 -3.79
C LEU A 175 -1.73 -17.82 -3.56
N ALA A 176 -1.34 -17.53 -2.32
CA ALA A 176 0.03 -17.16 -1.98
C ALA A 176 1.07 -18.26 -2.30
N LYS A 177 0.67 -19.54 -2.20
CA LYS A 177 1.57 -20.68 -2.41
C LYS A 177 1.69 -21.12 -3.86
N ASN A 178 0.63 -20.94 -4.65
CA ASN A 178 0.56 -21.50 -5.99
C ASN A 178 0.85 -20.48 -7.10
N TYR A 179 0.84 -19.19 -6.78
CA TYR A 179 1.02 -18.12 -7.76
C TYR A 179 2.13 -17.16 -7.35
N ASP A 180 2.87 -16.66 -8.34
CA ASP A 180 3.96 -15.70 -8.15
C ASP A 180 3.44 -14.27 -8.06
N VAL A 181 2.47 -14.03 -7.14
CA VAL A 181 1.90 -12.71 -6.93
C VAL A 181 2.89 -11.80 -6.20
N ASP A 182 2.90 -10.52 -6.55
CA ASP A 182 3.69 -9.50 -5.89
C ASP A 182 3.05 -9.04 -4.58
N GLY A 183 1.72 -9.14 -4.51
CA GLY A 183 0.97 -8.82 -3.30
C GLY A 183 -0.44 -9.41 -3.29
N ILE A 184 -1.06 -9.30 -2.13
CA ILE A 184 -2.47 -9.60 -1.89
C ILE A 184 -3.13 -8.33 -1.37
N ASN A 185 -4.13 -7.85 -2.12
CA ASN A 185 -4.90 -6.66 -1.78
C ASN A 185 -6.28 -7.07 -1.26
N PHE A 186 -6.58 -6.71 -0.03
CA PHE A 186 -7.86 -7.02 0.58
C PHE A 186 -8.88 -5.92 0.30
N ASP A 187 -10.01 -6.27 -0.29
CA ASP A 187 -11.17 -5.38 -0.40
C ASP A 187 -12.32 -5.93 0.43
N HIS A 188 -13.18 -5.06 0.93
CA HIS A 188 -14.29 -5.43 1.80
C HIS A 188 -13.91 -6.30 3.01
N PHE A 189 -12.72 -6.15 3.55
CA PHE A 189 -12.32 -6.79 4.81
C PHE A 189 -13.00 -6.05 5.98
N ARG A 190 -14.32 -6.18 6.05
CA ARG A 190 -15.18 -5.43 6.97
C ARG A 190 -16.57 -6.04 7.07
N PHE A 191 -17.35 -5.63 8.06
CA PHE A 191 -18.79 -5.76 8.00
C PHE A 191 -19.36 -4.77 6.97
N SER A 192 -20.60 -4.97 6.56
CA SER A 192 -21.29 -4.07 5.63
C SER A 192 -22.65 -3.69 6.19
N PHE A 193 -23.02 -2.41 6.06
CA PHE A 193 -24.28 -1.86 6.55
C PHE A 193 -24.45 -1.88 8.09
N GLU A 194 -25.02 -0.83 8.63
CA GLU A 194 -25.25 -0.65 10.07
C GLU A 194 -26.03 -1.82 10.73
N PRO A 195 -27.11 -2.34 10.13
CA PRO A 195 -27.87 -3.42 10.76
C PRO A 195 -27.25 -4.82 10.64
N LEU A 196 -25.96 -4.97 10.33
CA LEU A 196 -25.23 -6.23 10.22
C LEU A 196 -24.01 -6.27 11.15
N CYS A 197 -23.59 -7.43 11.71
CA CYS A 197 -24.24 -8.73 11.73
C CYS A 197 -24.79 -9.01 13.12
N TYR A 198 -26.00 -9.52 13.21
CA TYR A 198 -26.66 -9.88 14.49
C TYR A 198 -27.12 -11.35 14.49
N CYS A 199 -26.47 -12.22 13.73
CA CYS A 199 -26.76 -13.64 13.66
C CYS A 199 -26.50 -14.39 14.99
N ASN A 200 -26.99 -15.60 15.12
CA ASN A 200 -26.80 -16.42 16.33
C ASN A 200 -25.32 -16.64 16.66
N ASN A 201 -24.45 -16.82 15.66
CA ASN A 201 -23.01 -16.98 15.92
C ASN A 201 -22.40 -15.74 16.57
N CYS A 202 -22.78 -14.53 16.10
CA CYS A 202 -22.33 -13.29 16.72
C CYS A 202 -22.82 -13.19 18.17
N LYS A 203 -24.09 -13.56 18.45
CA LYS A 203 -24.64 -13.58 19.79
C LYS A 203 -23.85 -14.50 20.73
N GLU A 204 -23.70 -15.76 20.31
CA GLU A 204 -23.06 -16.79 21.15
C GLU A 204 -21.60 -16.47 21.41
N ASN A 205 -20.84 -16.08 20.38
CA ASN A 205 -19.42 -15.75 20.52
C ASN A 205 -19.22 -14.47 21.34
N PHE A 206 -20.01 -13.42 21.11
CA PHE A 206 -19.93 -12.20 21.90
C PHE A 206 -20.21 -12.45 23.39
N ILE A 207 -21.29 -13.17 23.73
CA ILE A 207 -21.63 -13.50 25.11
C ILE A 207 -20.50 -14.32 25.76
N LYS A 208 -19.99 -15.32 25.04
CA LYS A 208 -18.91 -16.20 25.51
C LYS A 208 -17.62 -15.42 25.79
N GLU A 209 -17.23 -14.54 24.88
CA GLU A 209 -15.95 -13.84 24.93
C GLU A 209 -15.98 -12.61 25.84
N SER A 210 -17.10 -11.90 25.89
CA SER A 210 -17.26 -10.72 26.77
C SER A 210 -17.63 -11.07 28.22
N GLY A 211 -18.25 -12.21 28.43
CA GLY A 211 -18.82 -12.58 29.75
C GLY A 211 -20.02 -11.73 30.20
N LEU A 212 -20.53 -10.88 29.30
CA LEU A 212 -21.66 -9.98 29.61
C LEU A 212 -22.99 -10.72 29.64
N LYS A 213 -23.88 -10.28 30.55
CA LYS A 213 -25.23 -10.86 30.65
C LYS A 213 -26.17 -10.14 29.66
N ILE A 214 -26.25 -10.66 28.45
CA ILE A 214 -27.18 -10.17 27.41
C ILE A 214 -28.54 -10.85 27.63
N THR A 215 -29.59 -10.06 27.83
CA THR A 215 -30.94 -10.55 28.11
C THR A 215 -31.88 -10.41 26.92
N LYS A 216 -31.68 -9.39 26.11
CA LYS A 216 -32.49 -9.10 24.91
C LYS A 216 -31.58 -8.95 23.70
N TRP A 217 -31.46 -10.00 22.90
CA TRP A 217 -30.69 -9.95 21.66
C TRP A 217 -31.64 -9.66 20.49
N PRO A 218 -31.26 -8.72 19.60
CA PRO A 218 -30.05 -7.88 19.58
C PRO A 218 -30.21 -6.51 20.30
N ASP A 219 -31.35 -6.21 20.95
CA ASP A 219 -31.67 -4.89 21.50
C ASP A 219 -30.59 -4.36 22.47
N ASP A 220 -30.05 -5.25 23.34
CA ASP A 220 -29.01 -4.86 24.31
C ASP A 220 -27.69 -4.41 23.68
N VAL A 221 -27.46 -4.74 22.40
CA VAL A 221 -26.20 -4.40 21.64
C VAL A 221 -26.48 -3.51 20.42
N TRP A 222 -27.75 -3.11 20.18
CA TRP A 222 -28.15 -2.31 19.05
C TRP A 222 -28.44 -0.86 19.47
N LYS A 223 -28.06 0.13 18.63
CA LYS A 223 -28.30 1.57 18.83
C LYS A 223 -28.03 2.04 20.28
N ASP A 224 -29.07 2.27 21.05
CA ASP A 224 -29.01 2.78 22.42
C ASP A 224 -28.90 1.67 23.46
N GLY A 225 -28.65 0.42 23.03
CA GLY A 225 -28.48 -0.73 23.91
C GLY A 225 -27.28 -0.55 24.85
N PRO A 226 -27.39 -1.02 26.13
CA PRO A 226 -26.37 -0.79 27.13
C PRO A 226 -24.99 -1.39 26.83
N TYR A 227 -24.92 -2.33 25.91
CA TYR A 227 -23.67 -3.02 25.53
C TYR A 227 -23.25 -2.75 24.08
N ARG A 228 -23.81 -1.72 23.44
CA ARG A 228 -23.49 -1.37 22.04
C ARG A 228 -21.99 -1.16 21.83
N GLU A 229 -21.33 -0.35 22.66
CA GLU A 229 -19.91 -0.06 22.50
C GLU A 229 -19.06 -1.31 22.69
N ALA A 230 -19.37 -2.15 23.69
CA ALA A 230 -18.67 -3.41 23.89
C ALA A 230 -18.81 -4.36 22.68
N TYR A 231 -19.99 -4.36 22.04
CA TYR A 231 -20.21 -5.16 20.83
C TYR A 231 -19.44 -4.61 19.61
N LEU A 232 -19.37 -3.30 19.46
CA LEU A 232 -18.58 -2.67 18.40
C LEU A 232 -17.07 -2.90 18.60
N ASP A 233 -16.58 -2.81 19.85
CA ASP A 233 -15.19 -3.14 20.19
C ASP A 233 -14.86 -4.60 19.86
N TRP A 234 -15.75 -5.53 20.25
CA TRP A 234 -15.60 -6.95 19.93
C TRP A 234 -15.55 -7.20 18.42
N ARG A 235 -16.39 -6.53 17.63
CA ARG A 235 -16.35 -6.62 16.16
C ARG A 235 -15.04 -6.12 15.57
N ARG A 236 -14.49 -5.01 16.11
CA ARG A 236 -13.20 -4.46 15.68
C ARG A 236 -12.04 -5.41 15.99
N GLU A 237 -12.05 -6.02 17.20
CA GLU A 237 -11.03 -7.00 17.57
C GLU A 237 -11.15 -8.27 16.73
N LEU A 238 -12.35 -8.71 16.39
CA LEU A 238 -12.58 -9.84 15.48
C LEU A 238 -11.99 -9.59 14.08
N MET A 239 -12.14 -8.37 13.54
CA MET A 239 -11.56 -8.00 12.25
C MET A 239 -10.04 -7.96 12.30
N ILE A 240 -9.46 -7.26 13.26
CA ILE A 240 -8.00 -7.12 13.34
C ILE A 240 -7.33 -8.46 13.65
N SER A 241 -7.92 -9.33 14.47
CA SER A 241 -7.37 -10.67 14.72
C SER A 241 -7.33 -11.52 13.44
N SER A 242 -8.37 -11.42 12.61
CA SER A 242 -8.41 -12.13 11.32
C SER A 242 -7.35 -11.59 10.34
N VAL A 243 -7.15 -10.27 10.29
CA VAL A 243 -6.07 -9.65 9.47
C VAL A 243 -4.71 -10.09 9.98
N ARG A 244 -4.49 -10.04 11.30
CA ARG A 244 -3.22 -10.43 11.93
C ARG A 244 -2.83 -11.87 11.61
N GLU A 245 -3.78 -12.80 11.72
CA GLU A 245 -3.57 -14.20 11.39
C GLU A 245 -3.15 -14.40 9.92
N ILE A 246 -3.88 -13.80 8.99
CA ILE A 246 -3.65 -13.96 7.54
C ILE A 246 -2.36 -13.30 7.10
N THR A 247 -2.13 -12.04 7.49
CA THR A 247 -0.92 -11.31 7.07
C THR A 247 0.34 -11.95 7.64
N LYS A 248 0.27 -12.42 8.90
CA LYS A 248 1.38 -13.18 9.48
C LYS A 248 1.64 -14.47 8.69
N ALA A 249 0.62 -15.23 8.34
CA ALA A 249 0.79 -16.47 7.58
C ALA A 249 1.39 -16.22 6.18
N ILE A 250 0.96 -15.17 5.49
CA ILE A 250 1.52 -14.75 4.20
C ILE A 250 3.01 -14.43 4.35
N HIS A 251 3.37 -13.59 5.31
CA HIS A 251 4.75 -13.13 5.51
C HIS A 251 5.68 -14.23 6.04
N ASP A 252 5.18 -15.13 6.89
CA ASP A 252 5.94 -16.30 7.34
C ASP A 252 6.24 -17.25 6.16
N TYR A 253 5.31 -17.38 5.21
CA TYR A 253 5.53 -18.18 4.02
C TYR A 253 6.47 -17.49 3.01
N ASN A 254 6.20 -16.25 2.69
CA ASN A 254 7.00 -15.46 1.75
C ASN A 254 6.93 -13.97 2.11
N PRO A 255 7.96 -13.41 2.75
CA PRO A 255 7.97 -12.00 3.15
C PRO A 255 8.02 -11.01 1.97
N TYR A 256 8.28 -11.49 0.75
CA TYR A 256 8.20 -10.68 -0.47
C TYR A 256 6.76 -10.30 -0.84
N ILE A 257 5.78 -11.16 -0.58
CA ILE A 257 4.38 -10.89 -0.90
C ILE A 257 3.88 -9.73 -0.02
N CYS A 258 3.55 -8.61 -0.64
CA CYS A 258 3.00 -7.45 0.06
C CYS A 258 1.54 -7.68 0.44
N THR A 259 1.14 -7.18 1.61
CA THR A 259 -0.25 -7.14 2.04
C THR A 259 -0.77 -5.72 2.04
N SER A 260 -1.95 -5.49 1.47
CA SER A 260 -2.53 -4.14 1.37
C SER A 260 -4.05 -4.16 1.49
N LEU A 261 -4.63 -3.00 1.69
CA LEU A 261 -6.06 -2.84 1.95
C LEU A 261 -6.68 -1.75 1.09
N CYS A 262 -7.82 -2.05 0.47
CA CYS A 262 -8.78 -1.06 0.00
C CYS A 262 -9.52 -0.48 1.22
N ALA A 263 -8.95 0.55 1.84
CA ALA A 263 -9.54 1.13 3.04
C ALA A 263 -10.77 1.99 2.71
N ARG A 264 -11.75 1.99 3.59
CA ARG A 264 -12.89 2.87 3.43
C ARG A 264 -12.56 4.29 3.87
N ARG A 265 -12.93 5.29 3.07
CA ARG A 265 -12.61 6.70 3.27
C ARG A 265 -13.31 7.37 4.49
N GLN A 266 -14.53 6.92 4.80
CA GLN A 266 -15.38 7.55 5.82
C GLN A 266 -15.05 7.01 7.21
N LEU A 267 -14.17 7.67 7.95
CA LEU A 267 -13.60 7.19 9.22
C LEU A 267 -14.65 6.81 10.27
N LYS A 268 -15.71 7.61 10.44
CA LYS A 268 -16.78 7.29 11.38
C LYS A 268 -17.52 6.01 11.01
N VAL A 269 -17.88 5.85 9.73
CA VAL A 269 -18.55 4.64 9.23
C VAL A 269 -17.62 3.44 9.36
N THR A 270 -16.35 3.61 9.04
CA THR A 270 -15.30 2.60 9.14
C THR A 270 -15.17 2.08 10.58
N TYR A 271 -15.23 2.96 11.56
CA TYR A 271 -15.10 2.62 12.98
C TYR A 271 -16.38 2.03 13.57
N GLU A 272 -17.53 2.66 13.36
CA GLU A 272 -18.80 2.31 14.02
C GLU A 272 -19.56 1.18 13.29
N ILE A 273 -19.46 1.11 11.96
CA ILE A 273 -20.28 0.20 11.16
C ILE A 273 -19.44 -0.95 10.61
N ASP A 274 -18.35 -0.63 9.93
CA ASP A 274 -17.57 -1.60 9.18
C ASP A 274 -16.64 -2.45 10.04
N ALA A 275 -16.34 -1.99 11.25
CA ALA A 275 -15.33 -2.55 12.14
C ALA A 275 -13.93 -2.67 11.47
N GLN A 276 -13.66 -1.76 10.50
CA GLN A 276 -12.40 -1.71 9.75
C GLN A 276 -11.52 -0.58 10.32
N GLU A 277 -11.08 -0.69 11.56
CA GLU A 277 -10.16 0.27 12.19
C GLU A 277 -8.76 0.16 11.58
N TRP A 278 -8.65 0.41 10.26
CA TRP A 278 -7.44 0.16 9.46
C TRP A 278 -6.20 0.93 9.92
N TRP A 279 -6.34 2.08 10.57
CA TRP A 279 -5.20 2.81 11.17
C TRP A 279 -4.59 2.06 12.37
N LYS A 280 -5.36 1.26 13.11
CA LYS A 280 -4.84 0.35 14.13
C LYS A 280 -4.05 -0.80 13.48
N TRP A 281 -4.53 -1.33 12.35
CA TRP A 281 -3.82 -2.37 11.60
C TRP A 281 -2.47 -1.89 11.09
N ILE A 282 -2.38 -0.61 10.65
CA ILE A 282 -1.12 0.04 10.27
C ILE A 282 -0.18 0.15 11.48
N ARG A 283 -0.67 0.63 12.62
CA ARG A 283 0.16 0.76 13.84
C ARG A 283 0.71 -0.57 14.34
N GLU A 284 0.00 -1.67 14.09
CA GLU A 284 0.47 -3.03 14.40
C GLU A 284 1.37 -3.62 13.31
N GLY A 285 1.63 -2.92 12.20
CA GLY A 285 2.50 -3.38 11.11
C GLY A 285 1.91 -4.52 10.29
N LEU A 286 0.58 -4.61 10.20
CA LEU A 286 -0.11 -5.70 9.50
C LEU A 286 -0.21 -5.49 7.99
N LEU A 287 0.05 -4.27 7.50
CA LEU A 287 -0.05 -3.89 6.10
C LEU A 287 1.29 -3.31 5.61
N ASP A 288 1.58 -3.49 4.34
CA ASP A 288 2.76 -2.92 3.68
C ASP A 288 2.46 -1.58 2.99
N PHE A 289 1.22 -1.38 2.58
CA PHE A 289 0.68 -0.10 2.13
C PHE A 289 -0.85 -0.08 2.25
N VAL A 290 -1.43 1.11 2.12
CA VAL A 290 -2.88 1.29 2.10
C VAL A 290 -3.30 2.03 0.84
N ALA A 291 -4.44 1.60 0.26
CA ALA A 291 -5.06 2.24 -0.90
C ALA A 291 -6.53 2.60 -0.56
N PRO A 292 -6.78 3.72 0.13
CA PRO A 292 -8.14 4.10 0.49
C PRO A 292 -8.97 4.46 -0.74
N MET A 293 -10.25 4.14 -0.68
CA MET A 293 -11.21 4.41 -1.76
C MET A 293 -11.74 5.86 -1.66
N ASP A 294 -10.88 6.85 -1.92
CA ASP A 294 -11.18 8.28 -1.79
C ASP A 294 -11.96 8.83 -2.99
N TYR A 295 -12.82 7.98 -3.58
CA TYR A 295 -13.59 8.30 -4.76
C TYR A 295 -14.48 9.54 -4.53
N SER A 296 -14.21 10.61 -5.26
CA SER A 296 -14.91 11.88 -5.21
C SER A 296 -15.33 12.32 -6.61
N ASP A 297 -16.25 13.25 -6.69
CA ASP A 297 -16.66 13.86 -7.96
C ASP A 297 -15.72 15.02 -8.33
N GLU A 298 -15.09 15.65 -7.31
CA GLU A 298 -14.24 16.83 -7.47
C GLU A 298 -12.80 16.58 -6.92
N PRO A 299 -11.78 17.14 -7.59
CA PRO A 299 -10.37 16.99 -7.15
C PRO A 299 -10.10 17.53 -5.75
N GLU A 300 -10.75 18.62 -5.36
CA GLU A 300 -10.60 19.25 -4.04
C GLU A 300 -11.17 18.37 -2.92
N GLU A 301 -12.30 17.68 -3.16
CA GLU A 301 -12.86 16.69 -2.23
C GLU A 301 -11.90 15.50 -2.05
N TYR A 302 -11.27 15.04 -3.14
CA TYR A 302 -10.27 13.98 -3.06
C TYR A 302 -9.14 14.33 -2.08
N VAL A 303 -8.56 15.52 -2.23
CA VAL A 303 -7.49 15.99 -1.35
C VAL A 303 -7.97 16.16 0.09
N HIS A 304 -9.19 16.68 0.28
CA HIS A 304 -9.77 16.83 1.62
C HIS A 304 -9.89 15.47 2.34
N LEU A 305 -10.30 14.42 1.64
CA LEU A 305 -10.37 13.06 2.19
C LEU A 305 -8.98 12.54 2.61
N ILE A 306 -7.95 12.75 1.80
CA ILE A 306 -6.57 12.35 2.13
C ILE A 306 -6.10 13.10 3.39
N LYS A 307 -6.30 14.40 3.45
CA LYS A 307 -5.91 15.24 4.59
C LYS A 307 -6.54 14.77 5.91
N GLN A 308 -7.78 14.30 5.91
CA GLN A 308 -8.44 13.73 7.09
C GLN A 308 -7.79 12.41 7.56
N GLN A 309 -7.13 11.67 6.67
CA GLN A 309 -6.55 10.36 6.94
C GLN A 309 -5.07 10.44 7.34
N PHE A 310 -4.34 11.46 6.89
CA PHE A 310 -2.92 11.63 7.15
C PHE A 310 -2.55 11.62 8.65
N PRO A 311 -3.30 12.28 9.56
CA PRO A 311 -3.00 12.23 10.99
C PRO A 311 -3.01 10.83 11.59
N LEU A 312 -3.75 9.90 10.97
CA LEU A 312 -3.87 8.52 11.45
C LEU A 312 -2.67 7.66 11.05
N ILE A 313 -1.98 8.03 9.96
CA ILE A 313 -0.91 7.24 9.34
C ILE A 313 0.47 7.81 9.71
N LYS A 314 0.62 9.14 9.67
CA LYS A 314 1.87 9.87 9.95
C LYS A 314 3.12 9.28 9.28
N GLY A 315 2.97 8.81 8.03
CA GLY A 315 4.06 8.21 7.26
C GLY A 315 4.53 6.83 7.72
N ALA A 316 3.72 6.09 8.48
CA ALA A 316 4.07 4.75 8.95
C ALA A 316 4.23 3.73 7.82
N LEU A 317 3.53 3.96 6.69
CA LEU A 317 3.61 3.15 5.47
C LEU A 317 3.20 4.01 4.25
N PRO A 318 3.48 3.56 3.01
CA PRO A 318 3.03 4.24 1.80
C PRO A 318 1.51 4.35 1.70
N TYR A 319 1.04 5.55 1.32
CA TYR A 319 -0.36 5.87 1.10
C TYR A 319 -0.61 6.10 -0.40
N TYR A 320 -1.49 5.30 -1.00
CA TYR A 320 -1.85 5.41 -2.41
C TYR A 320 -3.32 5.78 -2.55
N GLY A 321 -3.63 7.06 -2.70
CA GLY A 321 -5.00 7.54 -2.74
C GLY A 321 -5.82 6.95 -3.90
N GLY A 322 -7.05 6.56 -3.61
CA GLY A 322 -7.96 5.97 -4.58
C GLY A 322 -8.69 7.02 -5.41
N VAL A 323 -8.28 7.22 -6.67
CA VAL A 323 -8.89 8.18 -7.59
C VAL A 323 -10.09 7.58 -8.29
N GLY A 324 -11.27 8.16 -8.07
CA GLY A 324 -12.53 7.72 -8.66
C GLY A 324 -12.73 8.18 -10.11
N VAL A 325 -12.00 7.61 -11.07
CA VAL A 325 -12.13 7.98 -12.50
C VAL A 325 -13.56 7.85 -13.02
N PHE A 326 -14.32 6.86 -12.55
CA PHE A 326 -15.73 6.66 -12.91
C PHE A 326 -16.65 7.78 -12.43
N ARG A 327 -16.22 8.57 -11.42
CA ARG A 327 -16.96 9.71 -10.87
C ARG A 327 -16.60 10.99 -11.63
N MET A 328 -15.31 11.30 -11.71
CA MET A 328 -14.80 12.49 -12.41
C MET A 328 -15.00 12.42 -13.92
N LYS A 329 -14.95 11.21 -14.53
CA LYS A 329 -15.22 10.87 -15.94
C LYS A 329 -14.30 11.50 -16.97
N GLU A 330 -13.79 12.70 -16.75
CA GLU A 330 -12.98 13.48 -17.68
C GLU A 330 -11.51 13.49 -17.26
N PHE A 331 -10.61 13.75 -18.21
CA PHE A 331 -9.17 13.70 -17.98
C PHE A 331 -8.67 14.82 -17.04
N GLU A 332 -9.11 16.08 -17.24
CA GLU A 332 -8.58 17.21 -16.48
C GLU A 332 -8.89 17.14 -14.98
N PRO A 333 -10.11 16.80 -14.50
CA PRO A 333 -10.35 16.57 -13.09
C PRO A 333 -9.49 15.42 -12.50
N VAL A 334 -9.34 14.31 -13.23
CA VAL A 334 -8.51 13.18 -12.79
C VAL A 334 -7.06 13.59 -12.66
N LYS A 335 -6.50 14.28 -13.67
CA LYS A 335 -5.14 14.81 -13.64
C LYS A 335 -4.94 15.77 -12.46
N LYS A 336 -5.86 16.71 -12.27
CA LYS A 336 -5.81 17.68 -11.17
C LYS A 336 -5.85 17.01 -9.80
N ALA A 337 -6.67 15.96 -9.60
CA ALA A 337 -6.70 15.20 -8.36
C ALA A 337 -5.32 14.56 -8.05
N ILE A 338 -4.69 13.93 -9.05
CA ILE A 338 -3.37 13.35 -8.91
C ILE A 338 -2.30 14.43 -8.58
N GLU A 339 -2.34 15.57 -9.27
CA GLU A 339 -1.39 16.68 -9.04
C GLU A 339 -1.53 17.27 -7.63
N LEU A 340 -2.77 17.47 -7.17
CA LEU A 340 -3.06 17.96 -5.83
C LEU A 340 -2.62 16.95 -4.74
N GLY A 341 -2.89 15.65 -4.94
CA GLY A 341 -2.43 14.59 -4.03
C GLY A 341 -0.90 14.55 -3.91
N ARG A 342 -0.18 14.64 -5.04
CA ARG A 342 1.28 14.80 -5.05
C ARG A 342 1.72 16.03 -4.25
N GLY A 343 0.99 17.15 -4.42
CA GLY A 343 1.28 18.42 -3.75
C GLY A 343 1.21 18.34 -2.23
N ILE A 344 0.30 17.54 -1.66
CA ILE A 344 0.20 17.31 -0.21
C ILE A 344 1.07 16.16 0.29
N GLY A 345 1.75 15.44 -0.60
CA GLY A 345 2.73 14.44 -0.22
C GLY A 345 2.23 12.99 -0.16
N GLU A 346 1.17 12.63 -0.88
CA GLU A 346 0.83 11.21 -1.04
C GLU A 346 1.96 10.46 -1.76
N ASP A 347 2.04 9.14 -1.54
CA ASP A 347 3.12 8.31 -2.09
C ASP A 347 2.76 7.66 -3.42
N GLY A 348 1.56 7.92 -3.92
CA GLY A 348 1.05 7.42 -5.17
C GLY A 348 -0.47 7.37 -5.19
N TYR A 349 -1.02 6.83 -6.26
CA TYR A 349 -2.45 6.76 -6.47
C TYR A 349 -2.88 5.43 -7.10
N VAL A 350 -4.14 5.06 -6.88
CA VAL A 350 -4.76 3.90 -7.54
C VAL A 350 -6.08 4.34 -8.17
N THR A 351 -6.20 4.22 -9.48
CA THR A 351 -7.41 4.60 -10.20
C THR A 351 -8.50 3.52 -10.13
N PHE A 352 -9.73 3.91 -9.92
CA PHE A 352 -10.88 3.02 -10.05
C PHE A 352 -11.82 3.53 -11.15
N ASN A 353 -12.07 2.75 -12.18
CA ASN A 353 -11.46 1.45 -12.50
C ASN A 353 -10.87 1.51 -13.92
N ILE A 354 -10.26 0.38 -14.35
CA ILE A 354 -9.63 0.24 -15.67
C ILE A 354 -10.57 0.63 -16.84
N ASN A 355 -11.85 0.27 -16.78
CA ASN A 355 -12.78 0.57 -17.86
C ASN A 355 -13.00 2.08 -18.06
N SER A 356 -12.97 2.85 -16.96
CA SER A 356 -13.06 4.31 -17.00
C SER A 356 -11.72 4.96 -17.33
N LEU A 357 -10.60 4.30 -17.00
CA LEU A 357 -9.26 4.80 -17.24
C LEU A 357 -8.79 4.63 -18.69
N LEU A 358 -9.06 3.47 -19.31
CA LEU A 358 -8.56 3.15 -20.67
C LEU A 358 -8.82 4.26 -21.71
N PRO A 359 -10.01 4.90 -21.77
CA PRO A 359 -10.26 5.98 -22.70
C PRO A 359 -9.40 7.23 -22.49
N LEU A 360 -8.82 7.39 -21.28
CA LEU A 360 -8.03 8.57 -20.89
C LEU A 360 -6.53 8.37 -21.05
N LEU A 361 -6.04 7.15 -21.28
CA LEU A 361 -4.59 6.83 -21.25
C LEU A 361 -3.77 7.59 -22.29
N GLU A 362 -4.29 7.85 -23.48
CA GLU A 362 -3.57 8.66 -24.48
C GLU A 362 -3.42 10.12 -24.02
N GLN A 363 -4.40 10.65 -23.29
CA GLN A 363 -4.32 11.99 -22.70
C GLN A 363 -3.31 12.01 -21.53
N PHE A 364 -3.24 10.95 -20.70
CA PHE A 364 -2.21 10.79 -19.67
C PHE A 364 -0.80 10.88 -20.27
N LYS A 365 -0.55 10.18 -21.38
CA LYS A 365 0.73 10.20 -22.10
C LYS A 365 1.03 11.57 -22.68
N ALA A 366 0.08 12.15 -23.40
CA ALA A 366 0.24 13.45 -24.06
C ALA A 366 0.52 14.60 -23.07
N ALA A 367 -0.14 14.56 -21.91
CA ALA A 367 0.07 15.55 -20.84
C ALA A 367 1.28 15.23 -19.94
N GLY A 368 1.96 14.11 -20.15
CA GLY A 368 3.13 13.73 -19.36
C GLY A 368 2.84 13.49 -17.86
N VAL A 369 1.62 13.07 -17.49
CA VAL A 369 1.23 12.86 -16.09
C VAL A 369 2.21 11.93 -15.37
N ASN A 370 2.71 10.91 -16.07
CA ASN A 370 3.67 9.92 -15.57
C ASN A 370 4.98 9.94 -16.39
N SER A 371 5.49 11.12 -16.74
CA SER A 371 6.64 11.28 -17.64
C SER A 371 7.95 10.70 -17.10
N LEU A 372 8.15 10.75 -15.79
CA LEU A 372 9.33 10.14 -15.15
C LEU A 372 9.04 8.70 -14.77
N PRO A 373 10.00 7.78 -14.93
CA PRO A 373 9.87 6.42 -14.43
C PRO A 373 9.73 6.45 -12.89
N ALA A 374 8.94 5.51 -12.34
CA ALA A 374 8.63 5.49 -10.93
C ALA A 374 9.10 4.20 -10.26
N LEU A 375 9.66 4.36 -9.05
CA LEU A 375 10.02 3.28 -8.14
C LEU A 375 8.91 3.10 -7.11
N LEU A 376 8.57 1.86 -6.79
CA LEU A 376 7.53 1.53 -5.82
C LEU A 376 8.02 1.78 -4.39
N PRO A 377 7.40 2.69 -3.62
CA PRO A 377 7.80 3.01 -2.25
C PRO A 377 7.82 1.80 -1.32
N HIS A 378 6.86 0.88 -1.43
CA HIS A 378 6.76 -0.32 -0.59
C HIS A 378 7.83 -1.39 -0.89
N ARG A 379 8.65 -1.22 -1.95
CA ARG A 379 9.80 -2.08 -2.27
C ARG A 379 11.13 -1.51 -1.82
N ALA A 380 11.15 -0.26 -1.38
CA ALA A 380 12.36 0.39 -0.91
C ALA A 380 12.85 -0.22 0.43
N PRO A 381 14.14 -0.07 0.77
CA PRO A 381 14.64 -0.40 2.10
C PRO A 381 13.87 0.35 3.18
N GLU A 382 13.55 -0.33 4.28
CA GLU A 382 12.87 0.28 5.42
C GLU A 382 13.74 1.41 5.97
N THR A 383 13.26 2.64 5.78
CA THR A 383 13.92 3.86 6.26
C THR A 383 12.90 4.66 7.05
N ARG A 384 13.21 4.91 8.33
CA ARG A 384 12.34 5.67 9.22
C ARG A 384 12.93 7.05 9.47
N PHE A 385 12.13 8.06 9.24
CA PHE A 385 12.48 9.45 9.49
C PHE A 385 11.66 9.95 10.68
N TYR A 386 12.32 10.24 11.78
CA TYR A 386 11.69 10.81 12.97
C TYR A 386 12.01 12.29 13.03
N VAL A 387 10.99 13.12 12.80
CA VAL A 387 11.10 14.58 12.94
C VAL A 387 10.94 14.95 14.41
N GLU A 388 11.81 15.77 14.98
CA GLU A 388 11.66 16.29 16.33
C GLU A 388 10.38 17.13 16.48
N SER A 389 9.90 17.27 17.71
CA SER A 389 8.68 18.02 17.96
C SER A 389 8.94 19.52 17.76
N SER A 390 8.04 20.18 17.01
CA SER A 390 8.01 21.64 16.88
C SER A 390 7.15 22.33 17.95
N GLY A 391 6.40 21.55 18.72
CA GLY A 391 5.34 22.07 19.62
C GLY A 391 4.06 22.50 18.89
N ARG A 392 4.05 22.51 17.55
CA ARG A 392 2.87 22.81 16.71
C ARG A 392 2.65 21.71 15.69
N GLU A 393 1.37 21.41 15.41
CA GLU A 393 0.96 20.41 14.41
C GLU A 393 -0.27 20.94 13.67
N SER A 394 -0.35 20.74 12.33
CA SER A 394 -1.52 21.08 11.53
C SER A 394 -2.64 20.04 11.72
N GLU A 395 -3.81 20.34 11.18
CA GLU A 395 -4.95 19.40 11.17
C GLU A 395 -4.61 18.11 10.41
N GLU A 396 -3.75 18.20 9.39
CA GLU A 396 -3.25 17.07 8.61
C GLU A 396 -2.16 16.26 9.34
N GLY A 397 -1.74 16.69 10.53
CA GLY A 397 -0.70 16.04 11.31
C GLY A 397 0.73 16.43 10.91
N PHE A 398 0.92 17.48 10.10
CA PHE A 398 2.23 18.00 9.76
C PHE A 398 2.82 18.79 10.93
N LYS A 399 4.06 18.50 11.29
CA LYS A 399 4.78 19.35 12.26
C LYS A 399 5.10 20.68 11.62
N ILE A 400 4.79 21.79 12.31
CA ILE A 400 4.94 23.15 11.81
C ILE A 400 6.16 23.79 12.47
N PHE A 401 7.06 24.35 11.64
CA PHE A 401 8.25 25.06 12.07
C PHE A 401 8.23 26.50 11.51
N ALA A 402 8.84 27.44 12.23
CA ALA A 402 8.98 28.80 11.73
C ALA A 402 10.01 28.90 10.60
N PRO A 403 9.85 29.81 9.62
CA PRO A 403 10.87 30.07 8.63
C PRO A 403 12.24 30.39 9.26
N GLY A 404 13.30 29.79 8.73
CA GLY A 404 14.67 29.95 9.25
C GLY A 404 15.02 29.17 10.51
N SER A 405 14.07 28.42 11.09
CA SER A 405 14.38 27.52 12.21
C SER A 405 15.10 26.25 11.75
N GLU A 406 15.88 25.65 12.64
CA GLU A 406 16.49 24.36 12.43
C GLU A 406 15.48 23.26 12.72
N VAL A 407 15.34 22.33 11.77
CA VAL A 407 14.49 21.15 11.88
C VAL A 407 15.38 19.91 12.01
N ASN A 408 15.28 19.21 13.12
CA ASN A 408 16.11 18.05 13.44
C ASN A 408 15.38 16.74 13.12
N PHE A 409 16.14 15.78 12.58
CA PHE A 409 15.67 14.45 12.20
C PHE A 409 16.61 13.37 12.76
N LYS A 410 16.00 12.28 13.21
CA LYS A 410 16.67 11.00 13.35
C LYS A 410 16.28 10.12 12.16
N VAL A 411 17.26 9.63 11.42
CA VAL A 411 17.06 8.75 10.26
C VAL A 411 17.60 7.37 10.60
N ASP A 412 16.75 6.35 10.50
CA ASP A 412 17.06 4.96 10.75
C ASP A 412 16.96 4.18 9.44
N VAL A 413 18.11 3.72 8.91
CA VAL A 413 18.21 2.99 7.64
C VAL A 413 18.42 1.51 7.96
N MET A 414 17.46 0.68 7.57
CA MET A 414 17.48 -0.76 7.78
C MET A 414 17.83 -1.50 6.49
N PHE A 415 18.51 -2.64 6.60
CA PHE A 415 18.82 -3.55 5.49
C PHE A 415 17.70 -4.57 5.27
N LYS A 416 16.47 -4.08 5.24
CA LYS A 416 15.25 -4.88 5.10
C LYS A 416 14.31 -4.24 4.10
N ALA A 417 13.86 -5.02 3.13
CA ALA A 417 12.86 -4.60 2.16
C ALA A 417 12.02 -5.83 1.74
N LYS A 418 10.89 -5.60 1.12
CA LYS A 418 10.04 -6.64 0.51
C LYS A 418 10.63 -7.08 -0.84
N LEU A 419 11.79 -7.73 -0.79
CA LEU A 419 12.55 -8.20 -1.95
C LEU A 419 12.89 -9.69 -1.79
N ARG A 420 13.03 -10.40 -2.92
CA ARG A 420 13.38 -11.83 -2.94
C ARG A 420 14.79 -12.10 -2.44
N GLN A 421 15.70 -11.15 -2.60
CA GLN A 421 17.09 -11.21 -2.17
C GLN A 421 17.33 -10.22 -1.03
N GLY A 422 18.25 -10.57 -0.14
CA GLY A 422 18.71 -9.66 0.91
C GLY A 422 19.52 -8.49 0.34
N ILE A 423 19.65 -7.43 1.14
CA ILE A 423 20.45 -6.25 0.80
C ILE A 423 21.84 -6.40 1.43
N SER A 424 22.90 -6.20 0.64
CA SER A 424 24.30 -6.25 1.10
C SER A 424 24.95 -4.87 1.24
N ARG A 425 24.48 -3.86 0.52
CA ARG A 425 24.98 -2.48 0.57
C ARG A 425 23.87 -1.50 0.20
N ILE A 426 23.89 -0.34 0.85
CA ILE A 426 23.04 0.82 0.52
C ILE A 426 23.92 2.04 0.40
N TRP A 427 23.82 2.80 -0.71
CA TRP A 427 24.52 4.06 -0.87
C TRP A 427 23.64 5.09 -1.55
N GLY A 428 23.86 6.38 -1.28
CA GLY A 428 23.09 7.46 -1.87
C GLY A 428 23.04 8.70 -0.99
N ASP A 429 22.06 9.54 -1.24
CA ASP A 429 21.96 10.87 -0.66
C ASP A 429 20.61 11.11 0.03
N VAL A 430 20.65 11.56 1.26
CA VAL A 430 19.48 12.18 1.89
C VAL A 430 19.43 13.64 1.46
N VAL A 431 18.29 14.02 0.92
CA VAL A 431 18.02 15.37 0.39
C VAL A 431 16.78 15.97 1.05
N LEU A 432 16.72 17.29 1.11
CA LEU A 432 15.49 18.04 1.40
C LEU A 432 14.74 18.26 0.09
N THR A 433 13.46 17.93 0.05
CA THR A 433 12.59 18.19 -1.10
C THR A 433 11.33 18.94 -0.69
N LYS A 434 10.73 19.69 -1.60
CA LYS A 434 9.30 20.03 -1.52
C LYS A 434 8.45 18.77 -1.77
N THR A 435 7.22 18.76 -1.32
CA THR A 435 6.30 17.64 -1.61
C THR A 435 6.04 17.44 -3.09
N SER A 436 6.17 18.50 -3.88
CA SER A 436 6.14 18.46 -5.36
C SER A 436 7.26 17.63 -6.01
N GLY A 437 8.30 17.26 -5.24
CA GLY A 437 9.47 16.51 -5.74
C GLY A 437 10.68 17.39 -6.07
N GLU A 438 10.56 18.73 -6.00
CA GLU A 438 11.69 19.64 -6.19
C GLU A 438 12.75 19.42 -5.11
N ILE A 439 13.99 19.13 -5.50
CA ILE A 439 15.13 18.97 -4.58
C ILE A 439 15.63 20.36 -4.20
N VAL A 440 15.56 20.68 -2.92
CA VAL A 440 15.99 21.98 -2.36
C VAL A 440 17.46 21.94 -1.95
N ALA A 441 17.87 20.87 -1.28
CA ALA A 441 19.25 20.73 -0.79
C ALA A 441 19.66 19.26 -0.60
N LYS A 442 20.94 18.98 -0.81
CA LYS A 442 21.57 17.74 -0.40
C LYS A 442 22.06 17.89 1.04
N ILE A 443 21.64 16.97 1.91
CA ILE A 443 21.94 17.03 3.35
C ILE A 443 23.11 16.13 3.72
N LYS A 444 23.05 14.85 3.31
CA LYS A 444 24.08 13.87 3.67
C LYS A 444 24.17 12.74 2.66
N SER A 445 25.38 12.31 2.34
CA SER A 445 25.62 11.07 1.60
C SER A 445 25.87 9.92 2.57
N PHE A 446 25.38 8.74 2.20
CA PHE A 446 25.60 7.47 2.90
C PHE A 446 26.26 6.45 1.97
N ASP A 447 27.08 5.59 2.57
CA ASP A 447 27.61 4.36 1.99
C ASP A 447 27.67 3.32 3.10
N LEU A 448 26.71 2.42 3.14
CA LEU A 448 26.39 1.58 4.29
C LEU A 448 26.48 0.10 3.90
N ASN A 449 27.06 -0.71 4.78
CA ASN A 449 27.06 -2.16 4.71
C ASN A 449 26.25 -2.81 5.85
N GLU A 450 25.73 -2.00 6.76
CA GLU A 450 24.90 -2.43 7.89
C GLU A 450 23.88 -1.36 8.27
N ALA A 451 22.87 -1.73 9.04
CA ALA A 451 21.86 -0.81 9.54
C ALA A 451 22.49 0.34 10.33
N THR A 452 22.02 1.55 10.09
CA THR A 452 22.65 2.76 10.63
C THR A 452 21.58 3.78 11.06
N ILE A 453 21.87 4.42 12.20
CA ILE A 453 21.08 5.55 12.69
C ILE A 453 21.93 6.83 12.55
N ALA A 454 21.33 7.89 12.01
CA ALA A 454 21.95 9.19 11.86
C ALA A 454 21.05 10.32 12.34
N ASN A 455 21.63 11.34 12.96
CA ASN A 455 20.95 12.60 13.23
C ASN A 455 21.31 13.59 12.14
N LEU A 456 20.31 14.26 11.61
CA LEU A 456 20.43 15.26 10.54
C LEU A 456 19.68 16.51 10.96
N SER A 457 20.11 17.67 10.43
CA SER A 457 19.35 18.91 10.56
C SER A 457 19.23 19.63 9.23
N VAL A 458 18.17 20.41 9.07
CA VAL A 458 17.92 21.24 7.89
C VAL A 458 17.37 22.59 8.35
N THR A 459 17.62 23.63 7.55
CA THR A 459 17.02 24.95 7.74
C THR A 459 16.28 25.34 6.47
N CYS A 460 15.00 25.70 6.60
CA CYS A 460 14.14 26.10 5.49
C CYS A 460 13.73 27.55 5.70
N GLY A 461 14.06 28.42 4.74
CA GLY A 461 13.73 29.86 4.80
C GLY A 461 12.39 30.21 4.20
N GLU A 462 11.90 29.43 3.24
CA GLU A 462 10.63 29.66 2.54
C GLU A 462 9.50 28.85 3.14
N GLU A 463 8.30 29.43 3.17
CA GLU A 463 7.09 28.74 3.58
C GLU A 463 6.69 27.64 2.58
N GLY A 464 6.10 26.55 3.08
CA GLY A 464 5.66 25.44 2.25
C GLY A 464 5.75 24.09 2.92
N LEU A 465 5.37 23.05 2.17
CA LEU A 465 5.47 21.65 2.59
C LEU A 465 6.76 21.02 2.10
N TYR A 466 7.50 20.46 3.02
CA TYR A 466 8.80 19.83 2.80
C TYR A 466 8.83 18.40 3.33
N ARG A 467 9.81 17.61 2.86
CA ARG A 467 10.15 16.30 3.43
C ARG A 467 11.62 15.97 3.17
N LEU A 468 12.17 15.06 3.96
CA LEU A 468 13.41 14.38 3.59
C LEU A 468 13.10 13.25 2.63
N ALA A 469 14.01 13.02 1.69
CA ALA A 469 14.00 11.86 0.82
C ALA A 469 15.40 11.26 0.74
N PHE A 470 15.48 9.91 0.77
CA PHE A 470 16.73 9.20 0.54
C PHE A 470 16.71 8.65 -0.88
N TYR A 471 17.43 9.30 -1.78
CA TYR A 471 17.70 8.83 -3.12
C TYR A 471 18.89 7.88 -3.05
N GLY A 472 18.64 6.59 -3.17
CA GLY A 472 19.66 5.60 -2.92
C GLY A 472 19.71 4.48 -3.96
N THR A 473 20.76 3.71 -3.85
CA THR A 473 21.00 2.49 -4.62
C THR A 473 21.31 1.38 -3.63
N MET A 474 20.67 0.23 -3.78
CA MET A 474 20.94 -0.96 -3.00
C MET A 474 21.62 -2.01 -3.90
N THR A 475 22.59 -2.71 -3.33
CA THR A 475 23.16 -3.92 -3.91
C THR A 475 22.54 -5.11 -3.20
N LEU A 476 22.00 -6.05 -3.96
CA LEU A 476 21.39 -7.26 -3.42
C LEU A 476 22.44 -8.36 -3.20
N SER A 477 22.11 -9.39 -2.44
CA SER A 477 23.01 -10.51 -2.14
C SER A 477 23.45 -11.32 -3.38
N ASN A 478 22.70 -11.26 -4.48
CA ASN A 478 23.05 -11.85 -5.76
C ASN A 478 23.91 -10.93 -6.66
N GLY A 479 24.25 -9.72 -6.20
CA GLY A 479 25.03 -8.72 -6.93
C GLY A 479 24.21 -7.73 -7.76
N ASP A 480 22.89 -7.89 -7.88
CA ASP A 480 22.04 -6.93 -8.58
C ASP A 480 22.07 -5.56 -7.90
N VAL A 481 22.03 -4.51 -8.70
CA VAL A 481 22.04 -3.12 -8.24
C VAL A 481 20.72 -2.47 -8.61
N ARG A 482 20.00 -1.94 -7.63
CA ARG A 482 18.67 -1.33 -7.84
C ARG A 482 18.58 0.05 -7.19
N PRO A 483 18.07 1.06 -7.92
CA PRO A 483 17.74 2.34 -7.32
C PRO A 483 16.52 2.21 -6.39
N PHE A 484 16.43 3.08 -5.40
CA PHE A 484 15.27 3.24 -4.53
C PHE A 484 15.14 4.70 -4.08
N ILE A 485 13.94 5.09 -3.67
CA ILE A 485 13.69 6.36 -3.02
C ILE A 485 12.75 6.11 -1.84
N THR A 486 13.13 6.55 -0.64
CA THR A 486 12.25 6.59 0.53
C THR A 486 12.01 8.03 0.93
N LYS A 487 10.85 8.30 1.53
CA LYS A 487 10.43 9.67 1.86
C LYS A 487 9.93 9.73 3.31
N SER A 488 10.23 10.84 4.01
CA SER A 488 9.60 11.13 5.30
C SER A 488 8.14 11.55 5.11
N PHE A 489 7.36 11.48 6.18
CA PHE A 489 6.11 12.23 6.26
C PHE A 489 6.41 13.73 6.09
N PRO A 490 5.52 14.51 5.45
CA PRO A 490 5.75 15.94 5.27
C PRO A 490 5.81 16.71 6.59
N PHE A 491 6.51 17.85 6.57
CA PHE A 491 6.46 18.88 7.60
C PHE A 491 6.26 20.24 6.94
N GLU A 492 5.75 21.19 7.67
CA GLU A 492 5.38 22.51 7.18
C GLU A 492 6.32 23.58 7.73
N ILE A 493 6.71 24.49 6.87
CA ILE A 493 7.36 25.76 7.26
C ILE A 493 6.30 26.83 7.13
N SER A 494 5.93 27.47 8.26
CA SER A 494 4.89 28.50 8.26
C SER A 494 5.11 29.49 9.39
N SER A 495 4.85 30.76 9.13
CA SER A 495 4.87 31.87 10.10
C SER A 495 3.62 31.92 10.98
N SER A 496 2.52 31.28 10.56
CA SER A 496 1.20 31.30 11.23
C SER A 496 0.99 30.15 12.20
#